data_646f462fc6bc06680a09141b117d5214
#
_entry.id   646f462fc6bc06680a09141b117d5214
#
_cell.length_a   1.000
_cell.length_b   1.000
_cell.length_c   1.000
_cell.angle_alpha   90.00
_cell.angle_beta   90.00
_cell.angle_gamma   90.00
#
_symmetry.space_group_name_H-M   'P 1'
#
loop_
_entity.id
_entity.type
_entity.pdbx_description
1 polymer ?
#
loop_
_entity_poly.entity_id
_entity_poly.type
_entity_poly.pdbx_seq_one_letter_code
_entity_poly.pdbx_strand_id
1 'polypeptide(L)'
;VQAATAVDRARLTAEAAQRRQARAQERELVQEQAADAAEARLAQAEPAIDDHPYLRSKDVPSYGLRQDREGNLLVPIRDMDGKVMSVQAITAEGRKSFQKEAKTQGGHFLIGDAAASKSVLVAEGYATAATLHRETGLAVAVAFNAGNLGRVAEALRQRYPEKPLMIAGDNDHVKERQGKPNVGREKAEDAAARVGGTLLLPTFRPDDQGTDWNDLARSQGRAVLVEQVSAGLARGERQRMAAELAQARKPQAQSQEKSLRQDEGQRLTQVEQEIRHRKARGIRR
;
A
#
# COMPACT_ATOMS: atom_id res chain seq x y z
N VAL A 1 -26.30 43.60 7.13
CA VAL A 1 -25.36 42.61 7.74
C VAL A 1 -23.98 43.19 7.60
N GLN A 2 -23.39 43.70 8.71
CA GLN A 2 -22.01 44.23 8.71
C GLN A 2 -21.02 43.11 8.40
N ALA A 3 -20.11 43.35 7.47
CA ALA A 3 -19.03 42.40 7.16
C ALA A 3 -18.07 42.30 8.35
N ALA A 4 -17.74 41.06 8.79
CA ALA A 4 -16.80 40.84 9.89
C ALA A 4 -15.46 41.50 9.60
N THR A 5 -14.90 42.21 10.59
CA THR A 5 -13.60 42.89 10.46
C THR A 5 -12.47 41.86 10.29
N ALA A 6 -11.30 42.30 9.82
CA ALA A 6 -10.11 41.43 9.73
C ALA A 6 -9.73 40.85 11.10
N VAL A 7 -9.93 41.60 12.17
CA VAL A 7 -9.66 41.19 13.57
C VAL A 7 -10.65 40.10 13.99
N ASP A 8 -11.94 40.25 13.69
CA ASP A 8 -12.97 39.24 14.01
C ASP A 8 -12.69 37.92 13.28
N ARG A 9 -12.28 37.98 12.01
CA ARG A 9 -11.90 36.78 11.23
C ARG A 9 -10.68 36.07 11.81
N ALA A 10 -9.66 36.85 12.20
CA ALA A 10 -8.45 36.27 12.82
C ALA A 10 -8.79 35.59 14.16
N ARG A 11 -9.61 36.23 15.00
CA ARG A 11 -10.07 35.66 16.28
C ARG A 11 -10.87 34.36 16.06
N LEU A 12 -11.85 34.35 15.16
CA LEU A 12 -12.62 33.12 14.84
C LEU A 12 -11.75 31.99 14.31
N THR A 13 -10.74 32.32 13.49
CA THR A 13 -9.78 31.34 12.98
C THR A 13 -8.93 30.75 14.11
N ALA A 14 -8.43 31.59 15.04
CA ALA A 14 -7.67 31.12 16.19
C ALA A 14 -8.51 30.24 17.13
N GLU A 15 -9.74 30.64 17.44
CA GLU A 15 -10.67 29.83 18.25
C GLU A 15 -11.02 28.49 17.56
N ALA A 16 -11.18 28.47 16.22
CA ALA A 16 -11.40 27.25 15.47
C ALA A 16 -10.18 26.33 15.49
N ALA A 17 -8.96 26.90 15.40
CA ALA A 17 -7.72 26.15 15.50
C ALA A 17 -7.54 25.53 16.89
N GLN A 18 -7.80 26.29 17.96
CA GLN A 18 -7.74 25.77 19.35
C GLN A 18 -8.74 24.62 19.56
N ARG A 19 -9.99 24.78 19.09
CA ARG A 19 -11.00 23.70 19.17
C ARG A 19 -10.60 22.44 18.38
N ARG A 20 -9.97 22.61 17.21
CA ARG A 20 -9.44 21.47 16.43
C ARG A 20 -8.31 20.77 17.19
N GLN A 21 -7.40 21.53 17.77
CA GLN A 21 -6.29 20.99 18.56
C GLN A 21 -6.79 20.23 19.80
N ALA A 22 -7.71 20.81 20.57
CA ALA A 22 -8.29 20.15 21.73
C ALA A 22 -8.98 18.83 21.36
N ARG A 23 -9.80 18.82 20.30
CA ARG A 23 -10.42 17.59 19.80
C ARG A 23 -9.42 16.56 19.27
N ALA A 24 -8.29 17.00 18.72
CA ALA A 24 -7.24 16.08 18.26
C ALA A 24 -6.54 15.42 19.46
N GLN A 25 -6.22 16.17 20.51
CA GLN A 25 -5.63 15.66 21.76
C GLN A 25 -6.58 14.70 22.48
N GLU A 26 -7.85 15.07 22.61
CA GLU A 26 -8.87 14.18 23.20
C GLU A 26 -8.99 12.86 22.43
N ARG A 27 -9.02 12.94 21.09
CA ARG A 27 -9.06 11.74 20.24
C ARG A 27 -7.81 10.88 20.42
N GLU A 28 -6.64 11.48 20.50
CA GLU A 28 -5.39 10.75 20.69
C GLU A 28 -5.37 9.99 22.01
N LEU A 29 -5.80 10.64 23.11
CA LEU A 29 -5.94 10.00 24.41
C LEU A 29 -6.92 8.82 24.39
N VAL A 30 -8.09 8.98 23.77
CA VAL A 30 -9.09 7.92 23.63
C VAL A 30 -8.53 6.77 22.79
N GLN A 31 -7.79 7.06 21.70
CA GLN A 31 -7.15 6.02 20.90
C GLN A 31 -6.03 5.28 21.64
N GLU A 32 -5.28 5.96 22.48
CA GLU A 32 -4.26 5.33 23.32
C GLU A 32 -4.88 4.39 24.35
N GLN A 33 -5.91 4.83 25.07
CA GLN A 33 -6.65 3.96 26.00
C GLN A 33 -7.26 2.75 25.30
N ALA A 34 -7.77 2.91 24.08
CA ALA A 34 -8.32 1.81 23.31
C ALA A 34 -7.21 0.85 22.81
N ALA A 35 -6.02 1.34 22.52
CA ALA A 35 -4.86 0.50 22.20
C ALA A 35 -4.39 -0.31 23.41
N ASP A 36 -4.32 0.29 24.59
CA ASP A 36 -3.98 -0.41 25.84
C ASP A 36 -5.00 -1.51 26.15
N ALA A 37 -6.30 -1.25 25.94
CA ALA A 37 -7.33 -2.26 26.08
C ALA A 37 -7.19 -3.40 25.06
N ALA A 38 -6.80 -3.10 23.83
CA ALA A 38 -6.52 -4.11 22.82
C ALA A 38 -5.30 -4.97 23.18
N GLU A 39 -4.24 -4.36 23.69
CA GLU A 39 -3.06 -5.07 24.16
C GLU A 39 -3.37 -5.98 25.34
N ALA A 40 -4.11 -5.49 26.33
CA ALA A 40 -4.55 -6.29 27.47
C ALA A 40 -5.42 -7.47 27.03
N ARG A 41 -6.32 -7.29 26.06
CA ARG A 41 -7.13 -8.36 25.49
C ARG A 41 -6.27 -9.43 24.81
N LEU A 42 -5.26 -9.02 24.03
CA LEU A 42 -4.32 -9.93 23.39
C LEU A 42 -3.47 -10.69 24.42
N ALA A 43 -3.05 -10.05 25.51
CA ALA A 43 -2.27 -10.67 26.57
C ALA A 43 -3.05 -11.75 27.32
N GLN A 44 -4.36 -11.60 27.49
CA GLN A 44 -5.25 -12.55 28.16
C GLN A 44 -5.72 -13.69 27.27
N ALA A 45 -5.53 -13.58 25.95
CA ALA A 45 -5.97 -14.56 24.97
C ALA A 45 -4.97 -15.70 24.84
N GLU A 46 -5.47 -16.91 24.56
CA GLU A 46 -4.64 -18.09 24.29
C GLU A 46 -4.17 -18.12 22.84
N PRO A 47 -3.09 -18.85 22.50
CA PRO A 47 -2.72 -19.10 21.12
C PRO A 47 -3.88 -19.75 20.36
N ALA A 48 -4.24 -19.21 19.19
CA ALA A 48 -5.28 -19.80 18.35
C ALA A 48 -4.80 -21.13 17.75
N ILE A 49 -5.69 -22.11 17.73
CA ILE A 49 -5.47 -23.40 17.08
C ILE A 49 -6.02 -23.38 15.64
N ASP A 50 -5.39 -24.12 14.74
CA ASP A 50 -5.80 -24.19 13.31
C ASP A 50 -7.18 -24.82 13.12
N ASP A 51 -7.70 -25.53 14.13
CA ASP A 51 -9.06 -26.14 14.11
C ASP A 51 -10.19 -25.14 14.38
N HIS A 52 -9.89 -23.85 14.55
CA HIS A 52 -10.93 -22.82 14.72
C HIS A 52 -11.87 -22.79 13.48
N PRO A 53 -13.22 -22.74 13.67
CA PRO A 53 -14.18 -22.87 12.57
C PRO A 53 -13.94 -21.92 11.40
N TYR A 54 -13.61 -20.66 11.67
CA TYR A 54 -13.25 -19.71 10.60
C TYR A 54 -12.01 -20.13 9.81
N LEU A 55 -10.93 -20.55 10.50
CA LEU A 55 -9.68 -20.97 9.83
C LEU A 55 -9.92 -22.20 8.96
N ARG A 56 -10.66 -23.18 9.46
CA ARG A 56 -11.10 -24.37 8.69
C ARG A 56 -11.95 -23.98 7.48
N SER A 57 -12.92 -23.07 7.67
CA SER A 57 -13.80 -22.61 6.58
C SER A 57 -13.03 -21.91 5.46
N LYS A 58 -11.91 -21.27 5.80
CA LYS A 58 -11.01 -20.61 4.86
C LYS A 58 -9.80 -21.45 4.42
N ASP A 59 -9.64 -22.64 5.00
CA ASP A 59 -8.50 -23.54 4.78
C ASP A 59 -7.16 -22.81 4.97
N VAL A 60 -6.98 -22.13 6.11
CA VAL A 60 -5.74 -21.39 6.43
C VAL A 60 -5.29 -21.63 7.87
N PRO A 61 -3.99 -21.66 8.15
CA PRO A 61 -3.44 -21.73 9.51
C PRO A 61 -3.63 -20.41 10.28
N SER A 62 -3.42 -20.48 11.58
CA SER A 62 -3.56 -19.34 12.50
C SER A 62 -2.42 -18.31 12.42
N TYR A 63 -1.24 -18.70 11.99
CA TYR A 63 -0.03 -17.84 11.89
C TYR A 63 0.16 -16.88 13.07
N GLY A 64 0.04 -17.42 14.30
CA GLY A 64 0.29 -16.65 15.51
C GLY A 64 -0.87 -15.77 15.97
N LEU A 65 -2.08 -15.97 15.45
CA LEU A 65 -3.28 -15.38 16.01
C LEU A 65 -3.52 -15.85 17.43
N ARG A 66 -4.33 -15.10 18.16
CA ARG A 66 -4.82 -15.50 19.47
C ARG A 66 -6.33 -15.75 19.44
N GLN A 67 -6.83 -16.43 20.47
CA GLN A 67 -8.25 -16.71 20.64
C GLN A 67 -8.69 -16.24 22.03
N ASP A 68 -9.75 -15.45 22.09
CA ASP A 68 -10.32 -15.02 23.36
C ASP A 68 -11.23 -16.10 24.00
N ARG A 69 -11.71 -15.83 25.20
CA ARG A 69 -12.58 -16.78 25.97
C ARG A 69 -13.94 -16.99 25.30
N GLU A 70 -14.37 -16.03 24.48
CA GLU A 70 -15.61 -16.13 23.69
C GLU A 70 -15.42 -16.95 22.40
N GLY A 71 -14.20 -17.41 22.15
CA GLY A 71 -13.86 -18.20 20.97
C GLY A 71 -13.59 -17.37 19.71
N ASN A 72 -13.46 -16.04 19.81
CA ASN A 72 -13.12 -15.22 18.66
C ASN A 72 -11.60 -15.27 18.38
N LEU A 73 -11.22 -15.32 17.11
CA LEU A 73 -9.84 -15.06 16.72
C LEU A 73 -9.51 -13.57 16.88
N LEU A 74 -8.34 -13.29 17.41
CA LEU A 74 -7.80 -11.96 17.59
C LEU A 74 -6.63 -11.74 16.64
N VAL A 75 -6.80 -10.84 15.68
CA VAL A 75 -5.75 -10.41 14.76
C VAL A 75 -5.20 -9.08 15.28
N PRO A 76 -3.96 -9.02 15.79
CA PRO A 76 -3.40 -7.77 16.29
C PRO A 76 -3.17 -6.79 15.14
N ILE A 77 -3.48 -5.52 15.39
CA ILE A 77 -3.17 -4.41 14.48
C ILE A 77 -2.00 -3.65 15.10
N ARG A 78 -0.87 -3.64 14.40
CA ARG A 78 0.37 -3.03 14.90
C ARG A 78 0.86 -1.94 13.95
N ASP A 79 1.58 -0.97 14.50
CA ASP A 79 2.37 -0.03 13.70
C ASP A 79 3.67 -0.70 13.18
N MET A 80 4.51 0.07 12.48
CA MET A 80 5.77 -0.41 11.92
C MET A 80 6.85 -0.70 12.98
N ASP A 81 6.67 -0.23 14.20
CA ASP A 81 7.56 -0.47 15.34
C ASP A 81 7.06 -1.65 16.20
N GLY A 82 5.93 -2.26 15.81
CA GLY A 82 5.34 -3.41 16.47
C GLY A 82 4.42 -3.10 17.65
N LYS A 83 4.19 -1.81 17.98
CA LYS A 83 3.25 -1.39 19.03
C LYS A 83 1.82 -1.76 18.62
N VAL A 84 1.05 -2.32 19.55
CA VAL A 84 -0.37 -2.60 19.32
C VAL A 84 -1.14 -1.28 19.22
N MET A 85 -1.87 -1.11 18.14
CA MET A 85 -2.78 0.01 17.90
C MET A 85 -4.23 -0.38 18.13
N SER A 86 -4.58 -1.63 17.82
CA SER A 86 -5.94 -2.14 17.84
C SER A 86 -5.93 -3.66 17.74
N VAL A 87 -7.12 -4.26 17.71
CA VAL A 87 -7.33 -5.68 17.42
C VAL A 87 -8.58 -5.85 16.56
N GLN A 88 -8.52 -6.73 15.57
CA GLN A 88 -9.70 -7.23 14.87
C GLN A 88 -10.11 -8.56 15.49
N ALA A 89 -11.36 -8.67 15.93
CA ALA A 89 -11.95 -9.94 16.34
C ALA A 89 -12.71 -10.57 15.16
N ILE A 90 -12.54 -11.89 14.98
CA ILE A 90 -13.24 -12.67 13.95
C ILE A 90 -13.97 -13.81 14.65
N THR A 91 -15.29 -13.85 14.52
CA THR A 91 -16.11 -14.92 15.12
C THR A 91 -15.96 -16.24 14.33
N ALA A 92 -16.47 -17.32 14.91
CA ALA A 92 -16.53 -18.63 14.24
C ALA A 92 -17.22 -18.57 12.85
N GLU A 93 -18.25 -17.73 12.71
CA GLU A 93 -19.00 -17.51 11.45
C GLU A 93 -18.32 -16.50 10.51
N GLY A 94 -17.17 -15.94 10.90
CA GLY A 94 -16.40 -15.01 10.07
C GLY A 94 -16.83 -13.54 10.15
N ARG A 95 -17.69 -13.16 11.13
CA ARG A 95 -18.01 -11.75 11.38
C ARG A 95 -16.79 -11.06 11.96
N LYS A 96 -16.46 -9.88 11.41
CA LYS A 96 -15.28 -9.09 11.79
C LYS A 96 -15.70 -7.82 12.51
N SER A 97 -15.04 -7.51 13.62
CA SER A 97 -15.21 -6.26 14.35
C SER A 97 -13.85 -5.73 14.82
N PHE A 98 -13.72 -4.42 14.93
CA PHE A 98 -12.53 -3.78 15.48
C PHE A 98 -12.76 -3.36 16.93
N GLN A 99 -11.66 -3.22 17.69
CA GLN A 99 -11.69 -2.56 18.98
C GLN A 99 -12.27 -1.15 18.80
N LYS A 100 -13.32 -0.84 19.58
CA LYS A 100 -13.96 0.48 19.53
C LYS A 100 -12.95 1.58 19.83
N GLU A 101 -13.09 2.72 19.17
CA GLU A 101 -12.28 3.94 19.36
C GLU A 101 -10.78 3.79 19.07
N ALA A 102 -10.31 2.58 18.82
CA ALA A 102 -8.91 2.34 18.48
C ALA A 102 -8.57 2.77 17.05
N LYS A 103 -7.36 3.28 16.88
CA LYS A 103 -6.83 3.65 15.56
C LYS A 103 -6.47 2.39 14.78
N THR A 104 -6.97 2.25 13.56
CA THR A 104 -6.63 1.14 12.66
C THR A 104 -5.84 1.59 11.42
N GLN A 105 -5.90 2.87 11.11
CA GLN A 105 -5.28 3.44 9.90
C GLN A 105 -3.76 3.38 9.96
N GLY A 106 -3.15 2.79 8.93
CA GLY A 106 -1.71 2.56 8.84
C GLY A 106 -1.23 1.34 9.62
N GLY A 107 -2.09 0.76 10.48
CA GLY A 107 -1.76 -0.46 11.19
C GLY A 107 -1.93 -1.70 10.31
N HIS A 108 -1.13 -2.72 10.59
CA HIS A 108 -1.08 -3.97 9.84
C HIS A 108 -0.87 -5.18 10.75
N PHE A 109 -1.06 -6.37 10.20
CA PHE A 109 -0.59 -7.63 10.77
C PHE A 109 0.33 -8.31 9.74
N LEU A 110 1.54 -8.65 10.14
CA LEU A 110 2.52 -9.26 9.24
C LEU A 110 2.54 -10.77 9.43
N ILE A 111 2.38 -11.52 8.35
CA ILE A 111 2.59 -12.96 8.29
C ILE A 111 3.93 -13.20 7.59
N GLY A 112 4.83 -13.95 8.25
CA GLY A 112 6.20 -14.16 7.79
C GLY A 112 7.16 -13.02 8.16
N ASP A 113 8.38 -13.07 7.65
CA ASP A 113 9.45 -12.10 7.92
C ASP A 113 9.64 -11.18 6.69
N ALA A 114 9.21 -9.92 6.81
CA ALA A 114 9.38 -8.95 5.74
C ALA A 114 10.85 -8.60 5.47
N ALA A 115 11.74 -8.70 6.45
CA ALA A 115 13.14 -8.40 6.25
C ALA A 115 13.84 -9.50 5.42
N ALA A 116 13.55 -10.77 5.72
CA ALA A 116 14.10 -11.93 5.02
C ALA A 116 13.41 -12.23 3.67
N SER A 117 12.17 -11.82 3.49
CA SER A 117 11.39 -12.08 2.29
C SER A 117 11.95 -11.35 1.06
N LYS A 118 11.94 -11.99 -0.11
CA LYS A 118 12.37 -11.38 -1.39
C LYS A 118 11.46 -10.22 -1.81
N SER A 119 10.17 -10.32 -1.52
CA SER A 119 9.15 -9.32 -1.78
C SER A 119 8.16 -9.30 -0.62
N VAL A 120 7.46 -8.20 -0.41
CA VAL A 120 6.37 -8.11 0.57
C VAL A 120 5.07 -7.89 -0.17
N LEU A 121 4.07 -8.70 0.16
CA LEU A 121 2.71 -8.52 -0.32
C LEU A 121 1.89 -7.72 0.70
N VAL A 122 0.93 -6.95 0.21
CA VAL A 122 -0.08 -6.29 1.03
C VAL A 122 -1.44 -6.80 0.57
N ALA A 123 -2.22 -7.39 1.48
CA ALA A 123 -3.53 -7.94 1.19
C ALA A 123 -4.60 -7.33 2.11
N GLU A 124 -5.84 -7.35 1.68
CA GLU A 124 -6.94 -6.74 2.45
C GLU A 124 -7.25 -7.52 3.71
N GLY A 125 -7.49 -8.81 3.60
CA GLY A 125 -8.00 -9.65 4.69
C GLY A 125 -7.02 -10.72 5.16
N TYR A 126 -7.23 -11.20 6.40
CA TYR A 126 -6.39 -12.25 6.99
C TYR A 126 -6.37 -13.54 6.15
N ALA A 127 -7.55 -14.04 5.71
CA ALA A 127 -7.61 -15.30 4.96
C ALA A 127 -6.85 -15.20 3.63
N THR A 128 -7.00 -14.08 2.92
CA THR A 128 -6.25 -13.77 1.69
C THR A 128 -4.76 -13.77 1.95
N ALA A 129 -4.30 -13.06 2.99
CA ALA A 129 -2.89 -12.95 3.34
C ALA A 129 -2.29 -14.31 3.77
N ALA A 130 -3.01 -15.07 4.59
CA ALA A 130 -2.59 -16.40 5.06
C ALA A 130 -2.47 -17.39 3.89
N THR A 131 -3.41 -17.35 2.94
CA THR A 131 -3.35 -18.14 1.72
C THR A 131 -2.14 -17.78 0.87
N LEU A 132 -1.93 -16.49 0.61
CA LEU A 132 -0.77 -16.02 -0.18
C LEU A 132 0.54 -16.41 0.48
N HIS A 133 0.66 -16.23 1.79
CA HIS A 133 1.87 -16.63 2.53
C HIS A 133 2.13 -18.13 2.44
N ARG A 134 1.11 -18.96 2.69
CA ARG A 134 1.22 -20.43 2.63
C ARG A 134 1.68 -20.92 1.27
N GLU A 135 1.11 -20.38 0.19
CA GLU A 135 1.36 -20.87 -1.17
C GLU A 135 2.65 -20.32 -1.79
N THR A 136 3.15 -19.17 -1.30
CA THR A 136 4.31 -18.50 -1.91
C THR A 136 5.54 -18.43 -1.01
N GLY A 137 5.37 -18.60 0.31
CA GLY A 137 6.42 -18.36 1.30
C GLY A 137 6.81 -16.89 1.47
N LEU A 138 6.17 -15.96 0.77
CA LEU A 138 6.46 -14.54 0.87
C LEU A 138 5.82 -13.93 2.12
N ALA A 139 6.44 -12.88 2.66
CA ALA A 139 5.82 -12.12 3.73
C ALA A 139 4.60 -11.34 3.21
N VAL A 140 3.52 -11.35 3.98
CA VAL A 140 2.26 -10.69 3.61
C VAL A 140 1.75 -9.83 4.76
N ALA A 141 1.54 -8.55 4.52
CA ALA A 141 0.92 -7.62 5.46
C ALA A 141 -0.59 -7.57 5.22
N VAL A 142 -1.36 -7.81 6.26
CA VAL A 142 -2.82 -7.63 6.27
C VAL A 142 -3.15 -6.17 6.52
N ALA A 143 -3.87 -5.53 5.62
CA ALA A 143 -4.30 -4.13 5.74
C ALA A 143 -5.69 -3.96 6.37
N PHE A 144 -6.43 -5.05 6.58
CA PHE A 144 -7.75 -5.15 7.22
C PHE A 144 -8.93 -4.62 6.39
N ASN A 145 -8.72 -3.70 5.48
CA ASN A 145 -9.72 -3.20 4.53
C ASN A 145 -9.07 -2.50 3.34
N ALA A 146 -9.80 -2.37 2.22
CA ALA A 146 -9.33 -1.74 1.00
C ALA A 146 -8.83 -0.29 1.20
N GLY A 147 -9.50 0.48 2.06
CA GLY A 147 -9.14 1.87 2.35
C GLY A 147 -7.80 2.05 3.07
N ASN A 148 -7.28 0.99 3.68
CA ASN A 148 -6.02 1.01 4.41
C ASN A 148 -4.82 0.48 3.59
N LEU A 149 -5.06 -0.14 2.42
CA LEU A 149 -4.00 -0.71 1.55
C LEU A 149 -2.91 0.31 1.25
N GLY A 150 -3.27 1.51 0.82
CA GLY A 150 -2.32 2.57 0.48
C GLY A 150 -1.45 3.00 1.67
N ARG A 151 -2.05 3.17 2.84
CA ARG A 151 -1.32 3.60 4.06
C ARG A 151 -0.33 2.53 4.54
N VAL A 152 -0.74 1.26 4.52
CA VAL A 152 0.13 0.13 4.87
C VAL A 152 1.27 -0.01 3.85
N ALA A 153 0.96 0.11 2.56
CA ALA A 153 1.96 0.07 1.50
C ALA A 153 2.98 1.22 1.62
N GLU A 154 2.53 2.45 1.88
CA GLU A 154 3.40 3.61 2.11
C GLU A 154 4.32 3.41 3.31
N ALA A 155 3.79 2.92 4.43
CA ALA A 155 4.58 2.62 5.62
C ALA A 155 5.62 1.51 5.37
N LEU A 156 5.24 0.44 4.66
CA LEU A 156 6.17 -0.61 4.23
C LEU A 156 7.24 -0.09 3.26
N ARG A 157 6.90 0.82 2.33
CA ARG A 157 7.86 1.44 1.42
C ARG A 157 8.88 2.29 2.19
N GLN A 158 8.44 3.05 3.20
CA GLN A 158 9.35 3.82 4.07
C GLN A 158 10.27 2.90 4.87
N ARG A 159 9.76 1.80 5.39
CA ARG A 159 10.53 0.84 6.19
C ARG A 159 11.50 0.00 5.35
N TYR A 160 11.11 -0.33 4.11
CA TYR A 160 11.86 -1.16 3.16
C TYR A 160 11.94 -0.48 1.77
N PRO A 161 12.77 0.57 1.61
CA PRO A 161 12.79 1.41 0.40
C PRO A 161 13.04 0.63 -0.90
N GLU A 162 13.95 -0.35 -0.85
CA GLU A 162 14.39 -1.09 -2.03
C GLU A 162 13.62 -2.41 -2.27
N LYS A 163 12.77 -2.80 -1.31
CA LYS A 163 12.08 -4.08 -1.40
C LYS A 163 10.91 -4.02 -2.39
N PRO A 164 10.77 -5.02 -3.29
CA PRO A 164 9.61 -5.10 -4.14
C PRO A 164 8.33 -5.23 -3.31
N LEU A 165 7.37 -4.32 -3.52
CA LEU A 165 6.05 -4.37 -2.91
C LEU A 165 5.01 -4.80 -3.93
N MET A 166 4.16 -5.74 -3.54
CA MET A 166 3.06 -6.25 -4.34
C MET A 166 1.75 -5.95 -3.62
N ILE A 167 0.82 -5.32 -4.29
CA ILE A 167 -0.52 -5.05 -3.74
C ILE A 167 -1.47 -6.11 -4.25
N ALA A 168 -1.81 -7.06 -3.40
CA ALA A 168 -2.72 -8.16 -3.68
C ALA A 168 -4.16 -7.71 -3.37
N GLY A 169 -4.77 -7.06 -4.35
CA GLY A 169 -6.14 -6.55 -4.25
C GLY A 169 -7.19 -7.64 -4.42
N ASP A 170 -8.39 -7.38 -3.90
CA ASP A 170 -9.58 -8.14 -4.21
C ASP A 170 -10.14 -7.71 -5.57
N ASN A 171 -10.81 -8.62 -6.27
CA ASN A 171 -11.35 -8.41 -7.60
C ASN A 171 -12.85 -8.72 -7.66
N ASP A 172 -13.67 -7.75 -7.37
CA ASP A 172 -15.15 -7.83 -7.43
C ASP A 172 -15.66 -7.90 -8.88
N HIS A 173 -15.06 -8.76 -9.72
CA HIS A 173 -15.35 -8.86 -11.16
C HIS A 173 -16.81 -9.14 -11.50
N VAL A 174 -17.54 -9.82 -10.61
CA VAL A 174 -18.98 -10.09 -10.80
C VAL A 174 -19.78 -8.79 -10.64
N LYS A 175 -19.47 -7.97 -9.62
CA LYS A 175 -20.11 -6.66 -9.45
C LYS A 175 -19.80 -5.74 -10.63
N GLU A 176 -18.57 -5.75 -11.11
CA GLU A 176 -18.13 -4.94 -12.25
C GLU A 176 -18.90 -5.29 -13.53
N ARG A 177 -19.12 -6.59 -13.80
CA ARG A 177 -19.99 -7.04 -14.91
C ARG A 177 -21.46 -6.56 -14.79
N GLN A 178 -21.89 -6.27 -13.56
CA GLN A 178 -23.21 -5.68 -13.26
C GLN A 178 -23.22 -4.16 -13.32
N GLY A 179 -22.13 -3.51 -13.78
CA GLY A 179 -22.00 -2.06 -13.83
C GLY A 179 -21.76 -1.39 -12.47
N LYS A 180 -21.37 -2.15 -11.45
CA LYS A 180 -21.04 -1.62 -10.11
C LYS A 180 -19.53 -1.41 -9.96
N PRO A 181 -19.08 -0.46 -9.11
CA PRO A 181 -17.65 -0.24 -8.86
C PRO A 181 -16.93 -1.49 -8.32
N ASN A 182 -15.72 -1.72 -8.80
CA ASN A 182 -14.79 -2.71 -8.25
C ASN A 182 -13.85 -2.01 -7.27
N VAL A 183 -14.35 -1.72 -6.07
CA VAL A 183 -13.66 -0.92 -5.05
C VAL A 183 -12.33 -1.57 -4.62
N GLY A 184 -12.28 -2.90 -4.51
CA GLY A 184 -11.06 -3.64 -4.17
C GLY A 184 -9.95 -3.37 -5.19
N ARG A 185 -10.27 -3.50 -6.49
CA ARG A 185 -9.34 -3.19 -7.58
C ARG A 185 -8.88 -1.74 -7.54
N GLU A 186 -9.81 -0.78 -7.52
CA GLU A 186 -9.50 0.66 -7.56
C GLU A 186 -8.55 1.07 -6.42
N LYS A 187 -8.81 0.58 -5.20
CA LYS A 187 -7.97 0.87 -4.03
C LYS A 187 -6.59 0.20 -4.12
N ALA A 188 -6.52 -1.01 -4.66
CA ALA A 188 -5.25 -1.70 -4.85
C ALA A 188 -4.40 -1.05 -5.97
N GLU A 189 -5.01 -0.59 -7.06
CA GLU A 189 -4.37 0.19 -8.12
C GLU A 189 -3.78 1.50 -7.58
N ASP A 190 -4.58 2.28 -6.82
CA ASP A 190 -4.13 3.51 -6.18
C ASP A 190 -2.97 3.24 -5.21
N ALA A 191 -3.07 2.21 -4.36
CA ALA A 191 -2.01 1.83 -3.44
C ALA A 191 -0.72 1.44 -4.16
N ALA A 192 -0.81 0.64 -5.23
CA ALA A 192 0.36 0.24 -6.03
C ALA A 192 1.03 1.45 -6.70
N ALA A 193 0.25 2.36 -7.27
CA ALA A 193 0.75 3.57 -7.91
C ALA A 193 1.52 4.48 -6.93
N ARG A 194 0.99 4.67 -5.71
CA ARG A 194 1.62 5.52 -4.67
C ARG A 194 3.01 5.05 -4.25
N VAL A 195 3.24 3.75 -4.24
CA VAL A 195 4.50 3.18 -3.72
C VAL A 195 5.42 2.66 -4.82
N GLY A 196 5.07 2.84 -6.10
CA GLY A 196 5.80 2.19 -7.20
C GLY A 196 5.81 0.66 -7.05
N GLY A 197 4.70 0.11 -6.54
CA GLY A 197 4.50 -1.31 -6.33
C GLY A 197 3.85 -1.98 -7.55
N THR A 198 3.78 -3.31 -7.52
CA THR A 198 3.10 -4.10 -8.56
C THR A 198 1.72 -4.52 -8.09
N LEU A 199 0.71 -4.24 -8.90
CA LEU A 199 -0.64 -4.73 -8.66
C LEU A 199 -0.74 -6.23 -8.97
N LEU A 200 -1.33 -6.99 -8.06
CA LEU A 200 -1.78 -8.36 -8.23
C LEU A 200 -3.29 -8.41 -8.05
N LEU A 201 -4.01 -8.93 -9.04
CA LEU A 201 -5.45 -9.19 -8.95
C LEU A 201 -5.73 -10.63 -9.34
N PRO A 202 -6.56 -11.36 -8.57
CA PRO A 202 -6.94 -12.71 -8.94
C PRO A 202 -7.81 -12.69 -10.20
N THR A 203 -7.49 -13.56 -11.14
CA THR A 203 -8.26 -13.73 -12.36
C THR A 203 -9.07 -15.02 -12.27
N PHE A 204 -10.38 -14.89 -12.33
CA PHE A 204 -11.33 -15.97 -12.20
C PHE A 204 -11.85 -16.45 -13.55
N ARG A 205 -12.34 -17.70 -13.61
CA ARG A 205 -13.16 -18.18 -14.73
C ARG A 205 -14.45 -17.37 -14.82
N PRO A 206 -15.09 -17.31 -16.00
CA PRO A 206 -16.28 -16.45 -16.20
C PRO A 206 -17.46 -16.76 -15.29
N ASP A 207 -17.62 -18.01 -14.87
CA ASP A 207 -18.71 -18.52 -14.02
C ASP A 207 -18.37 -18.50 -12.51
N ASP A 208 -17.12 -18.25 -12.15
CA ASP A 208 -16.67 -18.19 -10.76
C ASP A 208 -17.22 -16.92 -10.08
N GLN A 209 -17.59 -17.05 -8.82
CA GLN A 209 -18.13 -15.98 -7.98
C GLN A 209 -17.13 -15.46 -6.94
N GLY A 210 -15.91 -15.99 -6.94
CA GLY A 210 -14.84 -15.60 -6.05
C GLY A 210 -14.43 -14.13 -6.24
N THR A 211 -13.89 -13.54 -5.20
CA THR A 211 -13.45 -12.13 -5.23
C THR A 211 -12.02 -11.95 -4.75
N ASP A 212 -11.49 -12.85 -3.94
CA ASP A 212 -10.17 -12.74 -3.35
C ASP A 212 -9.26 -13.95 -3.67
N TRP A 213 -7.99 -13.87 -3.26
CA TRP A 213 -7.01 -14.93 -3.52
C TRP A 213 -7.28 -16.23 -2.76
N ASN A 214 -7.97 -16.17 -1.60
CA ASN A 214 -8.41 -17.37 -0.90
C ASN A 214 -9.53 -18.08 -1.70
N ASP A 215 -10.48 -17.30 -2.21
CA ASP A 215 -11.54 -17.84 -3.07
C ASP A 215 -10.94 -18.48 -4.35
N LEU A 216 -9.94 -17.83 -4.98
CA LEU A 216 -9.25 -18.38 -6.17
C LEU A 216 -8.59 -19.72 -5.86
N ALA A 217 -7.85 -19.81 -4.74
CA ALA A 217 -7.18 -21.05 -4.35
C ALA A 217 -8.18 -22.18 -4.09
N ARG A 218 -9.35 -21.86 -3.55
CA ARG A 218 -10.40 -22.85 -3.21
C ARG A 218 -11.22 -23.28 -4.42
N SER A 219 -11.50 -22.38 -5.36
CA SER A 219 -12.34 -22.68 -6.53
C SER A 219 -11.55 -23.24 -7.70
N GLN A 220 -10.31 -22.79 -7.93
CA GLN A 220 -9.50 -23.15 -9.08
C GLN A 220 -8.21 -23.90 -8.73
N GLY A 221 -7.90 -24.01 -7.44
CA GLY A 221 -6.75 -24.75 -6.94
C GLY A 221 -5.53 -23.86 -6.67
N ARG A 222 -4.71 -24.35 -5.76
CA ARG A 222 -3.48 -23.66 -5.30
C ARG A 222 -2.47 -23.41 -6.41
N ALA A 223 -2.35 -24.34 -7.35
CA ALA A 223 -1.43 -24.22 -8.49
C ALA A 223 -1.76 -23.00 -9.36
N VAL A 224 -3.03 -22.72 -9.61
CA VAL A 224 -3.48 -21.54 -10.38
C VAL A 224 -3.13 -20.25 -9.64
N LEU A 225 -3.29 -20.21 -8.32
CA LEU A 225 -2.86 -19.06 -7.51
C LEU A 225 -1.37 -18.83 -7.65
N VAL A 226 -0.54 -19.87 -7.45
CA VAL A 226 0.92 -19.76 -7.52
C VAL A 226 1.38 -19.29 -8.91
N GLU A 227 0.76 -19.79 -9.97
CA GLU A 227 1.03 -19.36 -11.35
C GLU A 227 0.74 -17.86 -11.53
N GLN A 228 -0.44 -17.39 -11.11
CA GLN A 228 -0.82 -15.99 -11.25
C GLN A 228 0.07 -15.06 -10.42
N VAL A 229 0.40 -15.45 -9.18
CA VAL A 229 1.32 -14.65 -8.33
C VAL A 229 2.72 -14.62 -8.94
N SER A 230 3.24 -15.76 -9.41
CA SER A 230 4.57 -15.85 -10.04
C SER A 230 4.66 -14.99 -11.31
N ALA A 231 3.64 -15.02 -12.14
CA ALA A 231 3.54 -14.16 -13.33
C ALA A 231 3.54 -12.66 -12.95
N GLY A 232 2.85 -12.31 -11.87
CA GLY A 232 2.85 -10.96 -11.32
C GLY A 232 4.21 -10.52 -10.78
N LEU A 233 4.90 -11.38 -10.04
CA LEU A 233 6.26 -11.14 -9.56
C LEU A 233 7.22 -10.86 -10.72
N ALA A 234 7.22 -11.73 -11.73
CA ALA A 234 8.07 -11.56 -12.92
C ALA A 234 7.74 -10.27 -13.68
N ARG A 235 6.48 -9.86 -13.73
CA ARG A 235 6.07 -8.56 -14.30
C ARG A 235 6.65 -7.40 -13.50
N GLY A 236 6.55 -7.44 -12.18
CA GLY A 236 7.09 -6.41 -11.28
C GLY A 236 8.61 -6.27 -11.40
N GLU A 237 9.34 -7.37 -11.49
CA GLU A 237 10.78 -7.37 -11.71
C GLU A 237 11.15 -6.68 -13.04
N ARG A 238 10.46 -7.03 -14.13
CA ARG A 238 10.68 -6.38 -15.44
C ARG A 238 10.38 -4.89 -15.39
N GLN A 239 9.32 -4.46 -14.70
CA GLN A 239 8.99 -3.03 -14.54
C GLN A 239 10.08 -2.28 -13.78
N ARG A 240 10.61 -2.85 -12.69
CA ARG A 240 11.72 -2.26 -11.94
C ARG A 240 12.98 -2.13 -12.79
N MET A 241 13.40 -3.20 -13.45
CA MET A 241 14.57 -3.17 -14.34
C MET A 241 14.44 -2.12 -15.44
N ALA A 242 13.26 -2.01 -16.05
CA ALA A 242 12.99 -0.99 -17.05
C ALA A 242 13.08 0.43 -16.49
N ALA A 243 12.57 0.66 -15.27
CA ALA A 243 12.65 1.95 -14.60
C ALA A 243 14.10 2.31 -14.21
N GLU A 244 14.88 1.39 -13.72
CA GLU A 244 16.30 1.56 -13.40
C GLU A 244 17.11 1.90 -14.64
N LEU A 245 16.90 1.18 -15.76
CA LEU A 245 17.54 1.48 -17.04
C LEU A 245 17.15 2.87 -17.59
N ALA A 246 15.88 3.25 -17.44
CA ALA A 246 15.42 4.57 -17.87
C ALA A 246 16.05 5.69 -17.02
N GLN A 247 16.21 5.49 -15.72
CA GLN A 247 16.89 6.43 -14.82
C GLN A 247 18.39 6.56 -15.15
N ALA A 248 19.07 5.44 -15.41
CA ALA A 248 20.49 5.42 -15.78
C ALA A 248 20.78 6.15 -17.11
N ARG A 249 19.83 6.17 -18.03
CA ARG A 249 19.95 6.87 -19.33
C ARG A 249 19.75 8.39 -19.25
N LYS A 250 19.02 8.90 -18.27
CA LYS A 250 18.72 10.33 -18.12
C LYS A 250 19.98 11.23 -18.00
N PRO A 251 21.00 10.90 -17.20
CA PRO A 251 22.20 11.71 -17.09
C PRO A 251 22.99 11.80 -18.41
N GLN A 252 23.05 10.68 -19.17
CA GLN A 252 23.76 10.63 -20.45
C GLN A 252 23.08 11.49 -21.52
N ALA A 253 21.75 11.46 -21.61
CA ALA A 253 20.98 12.28 -22.52
C ALA A 253 21.13 13.78 -22.21
N GLN A 254 21.08 14.17 -20.94
CA GLN A 254 21.28 15.56 -20.51
C GLN A 254 22.71 16.07 -20.80
N SER A 255 23.72 15.20 -20.63
CA SER A 255 25.10 15.53 -20.93
C SER A 255 25.34 15.72 -22.45
N GLN A 256 24.73 14.87 -23.29
CA GLN A 256 24.79 15.00 -24.74
C GLN A 256 24.07 16.25 -25.23
N GLU A 257 22.89 16.55 -24.69
CA GLU A 257 22.16 17.78 -25.08
C GLU A 257 22.93 19.05 -24.67
N LYS A 258 23.57 19.03 -23.49
CA LYS A 258 24.41 20.15 -23.03
C LYS A 258 25.66 20.35 -23.93
N SER A 259 26.29 19.25 -24.36
CA SER A 259 27.42 19.27 -25.29
C SER A 259 27.00 19.83 -26.65
N LEU A 260 25.90 19.37 -27.23
CA LEU A 260 25.36 19.86 -28.51
C LEU A 260 25.03 21.36 -28.46
N ARG A 261 24.41 21.84 -27.36
CA ARG A 261 24.14 23.28 -27.19
C ARG A 261 25.41 24.12 -27.06
N GLN A 262 26.46 23.59 -26.42
CA GLN A 262 27.77 24.27 -26.33
C GLN A 262 28.47 24.36 -27.71
N ASP A 263 28.45 23.26 -28.48
CA ASP A 263 29.02 23.23 -29.84
C ASP A 263 28.29 24.18 -30.80
N GLU A 264 26.97 24.23 -30.70
CA GLU A 264 26.14 25.14 -31.49
C GLU A 264 26.41 26.62 -31.12
N GLY A 265 26.52 26.92 -29.83
CA GLY A 265 26.92 28.25 -29.36
C GLY A 265 28.30 28.68 -29.81
N GLN A 266 29.28 27.78 -29.79
CA GLN A 266 30.63 28.06 -30.31
C GLN A 266 30.64 28.33 -31.82
N ARG A 267 29.88 27.54 -32.60
CA ARG A 267 29.74 27.78 -34.06
C ARG A 267 29.10 29.12 -34.37
N LEU A 268 28.05 29.51 -33.67
CA LEU A 268 27.42 30.81 -33.83
C LEU A 268 28.38 31.97 -33.51
N THR A 269 29.14 31.84 -32.43
CA THR A 269 30.16 32.85 -32.07
C THR A 269 31.28 32.97 -33.12
N GLN A 270 31.72 31.85 -33.67
CA GLN A 270 32.73 31.88 -34.77
C GLN A 270 32.17 32.56 -36.02
N VAL A 271 30.96 32.25 -36.42
CA VAL A 271 30.31 32.89 -37.59
C VAL A 271 30.13 34.38 -37.37
N GLU A 272 29.71 34.81 -36.16
CA GLU A 272 29.62 36.24 -35.83
C GLU A 272 30.99 36.95 -35.90
N GLN A 273 32.06 36.33 -35.41
CA GLN A 273 33.42 36.85 -35.49
C GLN A 273 33.90 36.95 -36.93
N GLU A 274 33.63 35.97 -37.76
CA GLU A 274 33.95 36.03 -39.20
C GLU A 274 33.20 37.15 -39.93
N ILE A 275 31.91 37.34 -39.60
CA ILE A 275 31.13 38.44 -40.19
C ILE A 275 31.69 39.80 -39.75
N ARG A 276 32.07 39.96 -38.47
CA ARG A 276 32.70 41.19 -37.97
C ARG A 276 34.06 41.45 -38.65
N HIS A 277 34.87 40.42 -38.84
CA HIS A 277 36.16 40.54 -39.50
C HIS A 277 36.00 40.90 -40.97
N ARG A 278 35.02 40.35 -41.69
CA ARG A 278 34.72 40.73 -43.08
C ARG A 278 34.24 42.17 -43.19
N LYS A 279 33.42 42.66 -42.30
CA LYS A 279 32.94 44.04 -42.21
C LYS A 279 34.12 45.02 -41.94
N ALA A 280 35.04 44.64 -41.05
CA ALA A 280 36.21 45.47 -40.70
C ALA A 280 37.24 45.58 -41.82
N ARG A 281 37.35 44.57 -42.69
CA ARG A 281 38.30 44.59 -43.83
C ARG A 281 37.80 45.35 -45.08
N GLY A 282 36.62 45.99 -44.99
CA GLY A 282 36.24 46.98 -46.06
C GLY A 282 36.02 46.40 -47.43
N ILE A 283 35.68 45.13 -47.60
CA ILE A 283 35.36 44.55 -48.88
C ILE A 283 33.95 45.02 -49.26
N ARG A 284 33.93 46.20 -49.91
CA ARG A 284 32.77 46.65 -50.70
C ARG A 284 32.88 45.95 -52.07
N ARG A 285 31.76 45.33 -52.45
CA ARG A 285 31.53 45.12 -53.89
C ARG A 285 30.87 46.35 -54.47
#